data_f8c26c93ee568d7d06c65dde0e66e9b8
#
_entry.id   f8c26c93ee568d7d06c65dde0e66e9b8
#
_cell.length_a   1.000
_cell.length_b   1.000
_cell.length_c   1.000
_cell.angle_alpha   90.00
_cell.angle_beta   90.00
_cell.angle_gamma   90.00
#
_symmetry.space_group_name_H-M   'P 1'
#
loop_
_entity.id
_entity.type
_entity.pdbx_description
1 polymer ?
#
loop_
_entity_poly.entity_id
_entity_poly.type
_entity_poly.pdbx_seq_one_letter_code
_entity_poly.pdbx_strand_id
1 'polypeptide(L)'
;GLLLVPVAIECGVKAGLLAYAAIGLLALFLVADKEMALIFLFFLGFYPLAKIGLEKLRRPAVRWASKFALFNACVLSMYAIILFVFPLPAVVLEFEGMGQVFIFFLLALANLTFLLYDKAIERLTALYCCKIRNKLLR
;
A
#
# COMPACT_ATOMS: atom_id res chain seq x y z
N GLY A 1 0.73 -8.38 -0.28
CA GLY A 1 1.34 -7.24 0.42
C GLY A 1 1.71 -7.56 1.86
N LEU A 2 0.78 -8.08 2.64
CA LEU A 2 1.00 -8.39 4.08
C LEU A 2 2.12 -9.40 4.33
N LEU A 3 2.36 -10.33 3.42
CA LEU A 3 3.45 -11.31 3.52
C LEU A 3 4.85 -10.69 3.35
N LEU A 4 4.96 -9.48 2.83
CA LEU A 4 6.23 -8.76 2.73
C LEU A 4 6.74 -8.27 4.09
N VAL A 5 5.85 -8.11 5.07
CA VAL A 5 6.22 -7.68 6.43
C VAL A 5 7.14 -8.69 7.10
N PRO A 6 6.80 -10.01 7.16
CA PRO A 6 7.71 -11.03 7.69
C PRO A 6 9.05 -11.07 6.99
N VAL A 7 9.06 -11.00 5.65
CA VAL A 7 10.30 -11.00 4.85
C VAL A 7 11.18 -9.80 5.19
N ALA A 8 10.59 -8.62 5.34
CA ALA A 8 11.32 -7.40 5.70
C ALA A 8 11.87 -7.45 7.14
N ILE A 9 11.18 -8.12 8.05
CA ILE A 9 11.61 -8.28 9.45
C ILE A 9 12.77 -9.28 9.57
N GLU A 10 12.66 -10.43 8.90
CA GLU A 10 13.64 -11.52 9.00
C GLU A 10 14.88 -11.31 8.12
N CYS A 11 14.68 -10.92 6.86
CA CYS A 11 15.73 -10.78 5.86
C CYS A 11 16.19 -9.33 5.65
N GLY A 12 15.58 -8.38 6.36
CA GLY A 12 15.87 -6.96 6.24
C GLY A 12 15.05 -6.25 5.16
N VAL A 13 14.97 -4.93 5.28
CA VAL A 13 14.16 -4.06 4.40
C VAL A 13 14.59 -4.16 2.93
N LYS A 14 15.88 -4.38 2.66
CA LYS A 14 16.42 -4.53 1.29
C LYS A 14 15.85 -5.79 0.62
N ALA A 15 15.81 -6.91 1.32
CA ALA A 15 15.23 -8.16 0.80
C ALA A 15 13.71 -8.02 0.60
N GLY A 16 13.01 -7.35 1.51
CA GLY A 16 11.60 -7.01 1.36
C GLY A 16 11.32 -6.14 0.13
N LEU A 17 12.18 -5.15 -0.15
CA LEU A 17 12.11 -4.30 -1.35
C LEU A 17 12.35 -5.09 -2.64
N LEU A 18 13.34 -5.97 -2.67
CA LEU A 18 13.60 -6.82 -3.83
C LEU A 18 12.43 -7.76 -4.12
N ALA A 19 11.89 -8.40 -3.09
CA ALA A 19 10.70 -9.25 -3.22
C ALA A 19 9.49 -8.44 -3.71
N TYR A 20 9.28 -7.24 -3.18
CA TYR A 20 8.24 -6.32 -3.63
C TYR A 20 8.41 -5.94 -5.11
N ALA A 21 9.61 -5.56 -5.53
CA ALA A 21 9.89 -5.18 -6.92
C ALA A 21 9.65 -6.36 -7.88
N ALA A 22 10.12 -7.56 -7.52
CA ALA A 22 9.92 -8.76 -8.33
C ALA A 22 8.42 -9.10 -8.47
N ILE A 23 7.68 -9.14 -7.37
CA ILE A 23 6.24 -9.43 -7.38
C ILE A 23 5.47 -8.32 -8.11
N GLY A 24 5.84 -7.06 -7.92
CA GLY A 24 5.21 -5.92 -8.57
C GLY A 24 5.39 -5.94 -10.09
N LEU A 25 6.59 -6.23 -10.57
CA LEU A 25 6.85 -6.39 -11.99
C LEU A 25 6.07 -7.58 -12.58
N LEU A 26 6.10 -8.73 -11.91
CA LEU A 26 5.32 -9.88 -12.35
C LEU A 26 3.81 -9.57 -12.38
N ALA A 27 3.30 -8.86 -11.39
CA ALA A 27 1.89 -8.45 -11.35
C ALA A 27 1.52 -7.55 -12.55
N LEU A 28 2.37 -6.58 -12.91
CA LEU A 28 2.14 -5.71 -14.07
C LEU A 28 2.09 -6.47 -15.39
N PHE A 29 2.86 -7.56 -15.54
CA PHE A 29 2.89 -8.34 -16.77
C PHE A 29 1.83 -9.44 -16.82
N LEU A 30 1.59 -10.14 -15.71
CA LEU A 30 0.74 -11.33 -15.65
C LEU A 30 -0.72 -11.02 -15.32
N VAL A 31 -1.00 -9.97 -14.55
CA VAL A 31 -2.36 -9.64 -14.17
C VAL A 31 -3.05 -8.91 -15.31
N ALA A 32 -4.19 -9.46 -15.76
CA ALA A 32 -5.00 -8.87 -16.81
C ALA A 32 -5.53 -7.48 -16.42
N ASP A 33 -5.92 -7.33 -15.15
CA ASP A 33 -6.41 -6.10 -14.56
C ASP A 33 -5.25 -5.19 -14.12
N LYS A 34 -4.92 -4.20 -14.96
CA LYS A 34 -3.82 -3.27 -14.68
C LYS A 34 -4.09 -2.38 -13.46
N GLU A 35 -5.35 -2.07 -13.19
CA GLU A 35 -5.76 -1.33 -12.02
C GLU A 35 -5.43 -2.09 -10.73
N MET A 36 -5.77 -3.38 -10.67
CA MET A 36 -5.43 -4.24 -9.52
C MET A 36 -3.93 -4.39 -9.32
N ALA A 37 -3.16 -4.48 -10.41
CA ALA A 37 -1.70 -4.53 -10.33
C ALA A 37 -1.12 -3.22 -9.77
N LEU A 38 -1.65 -2.07 -10.16
CA LEU A 38 -1.24 -0.76 -9.66
C LEU A 38 -1.63 -0.56 -8.19
N ILE A 39 -2.84 -0.99 -7.79
CA ILE A 39 -3.26 -0.99 -6.38
C ILE A 39 -2.29 -1.82 -5.54
N PHE A 40 -1.92 -3.00 -6.01
CA PHE A 40 -0.93 -3.82 -5.32
C PHE A 40 0.41 -3.09 -5.21
N LEU A 41 0.89 -2.51 -6.30
CA LEU A 41 2.18 -1.84 -6.36
C LEU A 41 2.24 -0.65 -5.40
N PHE A 42 1.27 0.25 -5.44
CA PHE A 42 1.29 1.48 -4.65
C PHE A 42 0.82 1.31 -3.20
N PHE A 43 -0.10 0.39 -2.94
CA PHE A 43 -0.69 0.22 -1.62
C PHE A 43 -0.21 -1.03 -0.89
N LEU A 44 -0.53 -2.20 -1.43
CA LEU A 44 -0.38 -3.46 -0.71
C LEU A 44 1.08 -3.89 -0.57
N GLY A 45 1.94 -3.49 -1.51
CA GLY A 45 3.34 -3.86 -1.49
C GLY A 45 4.25 -2.80 -0.87
N PHE A 46 4.12 -1.55 -1.32
CA PHE A 46 4.99 -0.46 -0.91
C PHE A 46 4.73 0.02 0.53
N TYR A 47 3.45 0.17 0.89
CA TYR A 47 3.08 0.75 2.18
C TYR A 47 3.62 0.01 3.40
N PRO A 48 3.55 -1.34 3.49
CA PRO A 48 4.10 -2.06 4.63
C PRO A 48 5.60 -1.82 4.83
N LEU A 49 6.35 -1.69 3.75
CA LEU A 49 7.80 -1.42 3.79
C LEU A 49 8.09 0.02 4.21
N ALA A 50 7.33 0.98 3.66
CA ALA A 50 7.44 2.39 4.04
C ALA A 50 7.07 2.60 5.51
N LYS A 51 6.06 1.87 6.01
CA LYS A 51 5.63 1.92 7.41
C LYS A 51 6.77 1.60 8.38
N ILE A 52 7.60 0.60 8.08
CA ILE A 52 8.76 0.24 8.91
C ILE A 52 9.72 1.43 9.06
N GLY A 53 9.89 2.23 8.01
CA GLY A 53 10.68 3.47 8.06
C GLY A 53 9.98 4.59 8.85
N LEU A 54 8.68 4.77 8.63
CA LEU A 54 7.89 5.82 9.28
C LEU A 54 7.71 5.60 10.78
N GLU A 55 7.67 4.36 11.24
CA GLU A 55 7.56 4.03 12.67
C GLU A 55 8.80 4.40 13.48
N LYS A 56 9.93 4.67 12.82
CA LYS A 56 11.15 5.19 13.48
C LYS A 56 11.03 6.67 13.88
N LEU A 57 10.00 7.38 13.41
CA LEU A 57 9.77 8.78 13.75
C LEU A 57 9.33 8.92 15.22
N ARG A 58 10.06 9.78 15.95
CA ARG A 58 9.86 9.97 17.40
C ARG A 58 8.51 10.61 17.77
N ARG A 59 7.99 11.51 16.93
CA ARG A 59 6.76 12.26 17.21
C ARG A 59 5.54 11.54 16.62
N PRO A 60 4.54 11.16 17.46
CA PRO A 60 3.36 10.45 16.97
C PRO A 60 2.53 11.27 15.96
N ALA A 61 2.42 12.59 16.16
CA ALA A 61 1.70 13.47 15.23
C ALA A 61 2.36 13.51 13.84
N VAL A 62 3.70 13.61 13.79
CA VAL A 62 4.47 13.59 12.52
C VAL A 62 4.34 12.24 11.84
N ARG A 63 4.38 11.16 12.61
CA ARG A 63 4.20 9.80 12.09
C ARG A 63 2.83 9.61 11.41
N TRP A 64 1.75 10.05 12.07
CA TRP A 64 0.40 10.01 11.49
C TRP A 64 0.27 10.89 10.25
N ALA A 65 0.74 12.13 10.32
CA ALA A 65 0.74 13.04 9.17
C ALA A 65 1.52 12.47 7.98
N SER A 66 2.70 11.88 8.23
CA SER A 66 3.50 11.25 7.17
C SER A 66 2.83 10.03 6.56
N LYS A 67 2.13 9.21 7.36
CA LYS A 67 1.36 8.06 6.86
C LYS A 67 0.24 8.52 5.91
N PHE A 68 -0.54 9.53 6.31
CA PHE A 68 -1.60 10.09 5.47
C PHE A 68 -1.05 10.78 4.21
N ALA A 69 0.03 11.55 4.34
CA ALA A 69 0.67 12.21 3.21
C ALA A 69 1.18 11.18 2.19
N LEU A 70 1.84 10.12 2.67
CA LEU A 70 2.33 9.03 1.82
C LEU A 70 1.17 8.33 1.11
N PHE A 71 0.09 8.01 1.83
CA PHE A 71 -1.08 7.37 1.27
C PHE A 71 -1.69 8.21 0.15
N ASN A 72 -1.98 9.48 0.41
CA ASN A 72 -2.56 10.38 -0.60
C ASN A 72 -1.61 10.58 -1.78
N ALA A 73 -0.30 10.69 -1.57
CA ALA A 73 0.69 10.75 -2.64
C ALA A 73 0.67 9.49 -3.51
N CYS A 74 0.56 8.30 -2.90
CA CYS A 74 0.43 7.04 -3.64
C CYS A 74 -0.87 6.99 -4.46
N VAL A 75 -2.01 7.44 -3.89
CA VAL A 75 -3.29 7.51 -4.62
C VAL A 75 -3.17 8.43 -5.83
N LEU A 76 -2.66 9.65 -5.63
CA LEU A 76 -2.49 10.61 -6.71
C LEU A 76 -1.53 10.10 -7.79
N SER A 77 -0.43 9.48 -7.41
CA SER A 77 0.53 8.88 -8.35
C SER A 77 -0.10 7.74 -9.15
N MET A 78 -0.87 6.88 -8.48
CA MET A 78 -1.57 5.77 -9.13
C MET A 78 -2.55 6.29 -10.19
N TYR A 79 -3.39 7.26 -9.82
CA TYR A 79 -4.34 7.83 -10.77
C TYR A 79 -3.66 8.62 -11.90
N ALA A 80 -2.57 9.33 -11.61
CA ALA A 80 -1.78 9.97 -12.64
C ALA A 80 -1.23 8.95 -13.66
N ILE A 81 -0.74 7.81 -13.20
CA ILE A 81 -0.26 6.75 -14.08
C ILE A 81 -1.42 6.15 -14.90
N ILE A 82 -2.58 5.90 -14.30
CA ILE A 82 -3.75 5.39 -15.00
C ILE A 82 -4.20 6.36 -16.10
N LEU A 83 -4.21 7.65 -15.82
CA LEU A 83 -4.68 8.65 -16.78
C LEU A 83 -3.67 8.95 -17.89
N PHE A 84 -2.36 8.97 -17.60
CA PHE A 84 -1.33 9.42 -18.54
C PHE A 84 -0.56 8.26 -19.21
N VAL A 85 -0.37 7.13 -18.53
CA VAL A 85 0.47 6.02 -19.02
C VAL A 85 -0.38 4.86 -19.53
N PHE A 86 -1.43 4.53 -18.78
CA PHE A 86 -2.37 3.46 -19.12
C PHE A 86 -3.80 4.01 -19.14
N PRO A 87 -4.19 4.76 -20.17
CA PRO A 87 -5.55 5.28 -20.25
C PRO A 87 -6.53 4.11 -20.33
N LEU A 88 -7.05 3.70 -19.18
CA LEU A 88 -8.10 2.70 -19.08
C LEU A 88 -9.44 3.41 -19.38
N PRO A 89 -10.07 3.14 -20.53
CA PRO A 89 -11.28 3.88 -20.96
C PRO A 89 -12.40 3.81 -19.93
N ALA A 90 -12.51 2.68 -19.22
CA ALA A 90 -13.50 2.50 -18.16
C ALA A 90 -13.32 3.49 -17.01
N VAL A 91 -12.07 3.67 -16.54
CA VAL A 91 -11.77 4.57 -15.43
C VAL A 91 -11.94 6.03 -15.83
N VAL A 92 -11.53 6.40 -17.04
CA VAL A 92 -11.69 7.77 -17.56
C VAL A 92 -13.16 8.15 -17.68
N LEU A 93 -13.99 7.26 -18.23
CA LEU A 93 -15.43 7.48 -18.36
C LEU A 93 -16.14 7.55 -17.00
N GLU A 94 -15.72 6.74 -16.03
CA GLU A 94 -16.24 6.83 -14.67
C GLU A 94 -15.93 8.18 -14.02
N PHE A 95 -14.74 8.71 -14.17
CA PHE A 95 -14.36 10.01 -13.63
C PHE A 95 -15.08 11.17 -14.29
N GLU A 96 -15.29 11.13 -15.61
CA GLU A 96 -16.03 12.17 -16.34
C GLU A 96 -17.53 12.20 -15.94
N GLY A 97 -18.11 11.06 -15.57
CA GLY A 97 -19.50 10.96 -15.10
C GLY A 97 -19.71 11.25 -13.61
N MET A 98 -18.64 11.28 -12.81
CA MET A 98 -18.72 11.49 -11.36
C MET A 98 -18.76 12.98 -10.98
N GLY A 99 -19.78 13.37 -10.23
CA GLY A 99 -19.81 14.70 -9.60
C GLY A 99 -18.69 14.87 -8.56
N GLN A 100 -18.24 16.11 -8.37
CA GLN A 100 -17.17 16.44 -7.41
C GLN A 100 -17.44 15.89 -6.00
N VAL A 101 -18.68 15.91 -5.55
CA VAL A 101 -19.11 15.38 -4.25
C VAL A 101 -18.85 13.89 -4.12
N PHE A 102 -19.03 13.13 -5.20
CA PHE A 102 -18.79 11.70 -5.21
C PHE A 102 -17.30 11.36 -5.13
N ILE A 103 -16.47 12.15 -5.78
CA ILE A 103 -14.99 12.02 -5.71
C ILE A 103 -14.51 12.26 -4.28
N PHE A 104 -15.02 13.28 -3.58
CA PHE A 104 -14.71 13.52 -2.17
C PHE A 104 -15.17 12.38 -1.27
N PHE A 105 -16.33 11.81 -1.52
CA PHE A 105 -16.84 10.66 -0.79
C PHE A 105 -15.94 9.42 -0.97
N LEU A 106 -15.53 9.13 -2.20
CA LEU A 106 -14.59 8.05 -2.50
C LEU A 106 -13.24 8.26 -1.81
N LEU A 107 -12.73 9.48 -1.81
CA LEU A 107 -11.47 9.82 -1.13
C LEU A 107 -11.58 9.61 0.38
N ALA A 108 -12.70 10.01 0.99
CA ALA A 108 -12.97 9.77 2.41
C ALA A 108 -13.05 8.27 2.73
N LEU A 109 -13.72 7.50 1.89
CA LEU A 109 -13.84 6.05 2.02
C LEU A 109 -12.46 5.37 1.85
N ALA A 110 -11.65 5.83 0.91
CA ALA A 110 -10.28 5.34 0.71
C ALA A 110 -9.41 5.60 1.95
N ASN A 111 -9.50 6.79 2.55
CA ASN A 111 -8.78 7.12 3.77
C ASN A 111 -9.24 6.27 4.97
N LEU A 112 -10.55 5.98 5.07
CA LEU A 112 -11.08 5.07 6.09
C LEU A 112 -10.55 3.64 5.91
N THR A 113 -10.55 3.15 4.68
CA THR A 113 -9.99 1.84 4.33
C THR A 113 -8.49 1.78 4.67
N PHE A 114 -7.77 2.86 4.40
CA PHE A 114 -6.36 2.99 4.77
C PHE A 114 -6.13 2.86 6.27
N LEU A 115 -6.95 3.50 7.10
CA LEU A 115 -6.86 3.37 8.57
C LEU A 115 -7.06 1.93 9.03
N LEU A 116 -8.03 1.22 8.45
CA LEU A 116 -8.27 -0.19 8.74
C LEU A 116 -7.07 -1.06 8.32
N TYR A 117 -6.52 -0.77 7.14
CA TYR A 117 -5.35 -1.48 6.63
C TYR A 117 -4.10 -1.25 7.49
N ASP A 118 -3.85 0.00 7.93
CA ASP A 118 -2.75 0.33 8.83
C ASP A 118 -2.84 -0.44 10.16
N LYS A 119 -4.03 -0.47 10.77
CA LYS A 119 -4.28 -1.25 11.98
C LYS A 119 -4.16 -2.76 11.76
N ALA A 120 -4.57 -3.26 10.61
CA ALA A 120 -4.42 -4.67 10.26
C ALA A 120 -2.93 -5.06 10.17
N ILE A 121 -2.11 -4.22 9.54
CA ILE A 121 -0.65 -4.42 9.49
C ILE A 121 -0.05 -4.42 10.90
N GLU A 122 -0.44 -3.48 11.75
CA GLU A 122 0.06 -3.42 13.14
C GLU A 122 -0.26 -4.71 13.90
N ARG A 123 -1.49 -5.18 13.83
CA ARG A 123 -1.91 -6.42 14.49
C ARG A 123 -1.20 -7.66 13.94
N LEU A 124 -1.06 -7.74 12.62
CA LEU A 124 -0.36 -8.87 11.99
C LEU A 124 1.13 -8.87 12.35
N THR A 125 1.77 -7.70 12.36
CA THR A 125 3.18 -7.57 12.77
C THR A 125 3.37 -8.00 14.23
N ALA A 126 2.49 -7.56 15.12
CA ALA A 126 2.51 -7.94 16.52
C ALA A 126 2.30 -9.47 16.70
N LEU A 127 1.33 -10.05 16.01
CA LEU A 127 1.08 -11.50 16.04
C LEU A 127 2.26 -12.30 15.48
N TYR A 128 2.87 -11.80 14.41
CA TYR A 128 4.07 -12.43 13.83
C TYR A 128 5.22 -12.42 14.83
N CYS A 129 5.54 -11.26 15.39
CA CYS A 129 6.64 -11.14 16.36
C CYS A 129 6.40 -11.97 17.63
N CYS A 130 5.18 -11.96 18.19
CA CYS A 130 4.90 -12.60 19.45
C CYS A 130 4.63 -14.11 19.34
N LYS A 131 3.98 -14.57 18.27
CA LYS A 131 3.48 -15.94 18.18
C LYS A 131 4.21 -16.80 17.16
N ILE A 132 4.48 -16.28 15.99
CA ILE A 132 5.04 -17.07 14.87
C ILE A 132 6.55 -17.14 14.97
N ARG A 133 7.22 -16.02 15.24
CA ARG A 133 8.67 -15.96 15.39
C ARG A 133 9.17 -16.89 16.52
N ASN A 134 8.50 -16.87 17.67
CA ASN A 134 8.86 -17.77 18.78
C ASN A 134 8.64 -19.27 18.49
N LYS A 135 7.76 -19.60 17.52
CA LYS A 135 7.47 -20.97 17.12
C LYS A 135 8.38 -21.48 15.99
N LEU A 136 8.88 -20.57 15.17
CA LEU A 136 9.79 -20.87 14.04
C LEU A 136 11.27 -20.98 14.49
N LEU A 137 11.65 -20.30 15.58
CA LEU A 137 13.01 -20.29 16.11
C LEU A 137 13.24 -21.35 17.21
N ARG A 138 12.27 -22.21 17.50
CA ARG A 138 12.40 -23.43 18.31
C ARG A 138 12.55 -24.66 17.43
#